data_cf5b8c5b8bcfee7683856cd0c3412eb5
#
_entry.id   cf5b8c5b8bcfee7683856cd0c3412eb5
#
_cell.length_a   1.000
_cell.length_b   1.000
_cell.length_c   1.000
_cell.angle_alpha   90.00
_cell.angle_beta   90.00
_cell.angle_gamma   90.00
#
_symmetry.space_group_name_H-M   'P 1'
#
loop_
_entity.id
_entity.type
_entity.pdbx_description
1 polymer ?
#
loop_
_entity_poly.entity_id
_entity_poly.type
_entity_poly.pdbx_seq_one_letter_code
_entity_poly.pdbx_strand_id
1 'polypeptide(L)'
;IWLNNGSDKIRFPVLPSSFKISTSQQNTSENVHRKGEGNLLGEKNLETVEISSFFPAQYYNFCQYTGFDTNPYTYVEKIKKWERGKITPTFIMTGKVNFNKVVSIESFEYGEEDSSGDVAFTLNLKEYVTVSYSTPKKKTSNGKKVTKKSSSKKRSTKSTKTTKYTIKKGDTLWKIAKKKTGKSSNWKKIYK
;
A
#
# COMPACT_ATOMS: atom_id res chain seq x y z
N ILE A 1 10.44 7.58 24.48
CA ILE A 1 9.83 7.60 23.14
C ILE A 1 10.83 8.14 22.15
N TRP A 2 10.89 7.52 20.96
CA TRP A 2 11.88 7.83 19.95
C TRP A 2 11.26 7.79 18.55
N LEU A 3 11.73 8.67 17.67
CA LEU A 3 11.60 8.56 16.22
C LEU A 3 13.01 8.33 15.65
N ASN A 4 13.22 7.23 14.96
CA ASN A 4 14.53 6.82 14.45
C ASN A 4 14.48 6.60 12.93
N ASN A 5 15.34 7.29 12.22
CA ASN A 5 15.51 7.16 10.77
C ASN A 5 16.85 6.48 10.41
N GLY A 6 17.43 5.69 11.30
CA GLY A 6 18.74 5.05 11.10
C GLY A 6 19.91 6.02 11.28
N SER A 7 20.05 7.01 10.41
CA SER A 7 21.13 8.01 10.47
C SER A 7 20.83 9.17 11.42
N ASP A 8 19.57 9.45 11.67
CA ASP A 8 19.12 10.57 12.52
C ASP A 8 17.99 10.09 13.43
N LYS A 9 17.98 10.56 14.66
CA LYS A 9 16.98 10.17 15.65
C LYS A 9 16.54 11.37 16.50
N ILE A 10 15.28 11.34 16.88
CA ILE A 10 14.68 12.28 17.82
C ILE A 10 14.28 11.48 19.06
N ARG A 11 14.81 11.86 20.22
CA ARG A 11 14.31 11.44 21.51
C ARG A 11 13.45 12.57 22.06
N PHE A 12 12.21 12.24 22.45
CA PHE A 12 11.32 13.24 23.01
C PHE A 12 11.79 13.60 24.44
N PRO A 13 12.12 14.89 24.72
CA PRO A 13 12.56 15.31 26.05
C PRO A 13 11.46 15.15 27.09
N VAL A 14 10.22 15.42 26.69
CA VAL A 14 9.03 15.30 27.54
C VAL A 14 8.17 14.13 27.04
N LEU A 15 7.66 13.33 27.97
CA LEU A 15 6.70 12.29 27.65
C LEU A 15 5.39 12.92 27.18
N PRO A 16 4.69 12.31 26.21
CA PRO A 16 3.42 12.82 25.76
C PRO A 16 2.41 12.85 26.92
N SER A 17 1.67 13.94 27.00
CA SER A 17 0.54 14.09 27.93
C SER A 17 -0.58 13.11 27.60
N SER A 18 -0.74 12.84 26.31
CA SER A 18 -1.67 11.83 25.78
C SER A 18 -1.10 11.13 24.56
N PHE A 19 -1.47 9.87 24.38
CA PHE A 19 -1.28 9.13 23.15
C PHE A 19 -2.50 8.27 22.86
N LYS A 20 -2.80 8.09 21.60
CA LYS A 20 -3.91 7.25 21.15
C LYS A 20 -3.44 6.34 20.03
N ILE A 21 -3.63 5.04 20.20
CA ILE A 21 -3.39 4.05 19.15
C ILE A 21 -4.75 3.57 18.64
N SER A 22 -5.00 3.73 17.35
CA SER A 22 -6.24 3.31 16.72
C SER A 22 -5.99 2.16 15.77
N THR A 23 -6.83 1.12 15.89
CA THR A 23 -6.85 -0.06 15.03
C THR A 23 -8.24 -0.24 14.46
N SER A 24 -8.37 -0.69 13.23
CA SER A 24 -9.65 -0.98 12.60
C SER A 24 -9.52 -2.11 11.58
N GLN A 25 -10.65 -2.63 11.13
CA GLN A 25 -10.75 -3.64 10.09
C GLN A 25 -11.70 -3.17 8.98
N GLN A 26 -11.49 -3.63 7.77
CA GLN A 26 -12.34 -3.34 6.61
C GLN A 26 -13.50 -4.33 6.54
N ASN A 27 -14.38 -4.29 7.54
CA ASN A 27 -15.56 -5.15 7.56
C ASN A 27 -16.62 -4.62 6.59
N THR A 28 -17.37 -5.54 5.98
CA THR A 28 -18.48 -5.22 5.09
C THR A 28 -19.74 -5.94 5.56
N SER A 29 -20.81 -5.19 5.74
CA SER A 29 -22.12 -5.76 6.05
C SER A 29 -22.93 -5.99 4.76
N GLU A 30 -23.48 -7.19 4.62
CA GLU A 30 -24.35 -7.57 3.51
C GLU A 30 -25.67 -8.12 4.02
N ASN A 31 -26.78 -7.67 3.43
CA ASN A 31 -28.10 -8.17 3.77
C ASN A 31 -28.44 -9.44 2.98
N VAL A 32 -28.54 -10.56 3.68
CA VAL A 32 -28.86 -11.86 3.09
C VAL A 32 -30.36 -12.09 3.16
N HIS A 33 -31.00 -12.25 1.99
CA HIS A 33 -32.44 -12.49 1.89
C HIS A 33 -32.90 -13.61 2.84
N ARG A 34 -33.92 -13.35 3.67
CA ARG A 34 -34.51 -14.25 4.70
C ARG A 34 -33.58 -14.67 5.85
N LYS A 35 -32.32 -14.17 5.90
CA LYS A 35 -31.40 -14.50 7.01
C LYS A 35 -30.97 -13.29 7.84
N GLY A 36 -31.26 -12.07 7.32
CA GLY A 36 -30.87 -10.82 7.98
C GLY A 36 -29.49 -10.34 7.54
N GLU A 37 -28.92 -9.43 8.32
CA GLU A 37 -27.62 -8.85 8.06
C GLU A 37 -26.48 -9.81 8.45
N GLY A 38 -25.55 -10.02 7.52
CA GLY A 38 -24.29 -10.75 7.75
C GLY A 38 -23.11 -9.79 7.75
N ASN A 39 -22.21 -9.89 8.73
CA ASN A 39 -20.98 -9.12 8.79
C ASN A 39 -19.81 -9.98 8.25
N LEU A 40 -19.22 -9.54 7.15
CA LEU A 40 -18.04 -10.14 6.56
C LEU A 40 -16.79 -9.45 7.13
N LEU A 41 -15.95 -10.20 7.83
CA LEU A 41 -14.72 -9.69 8.40
C LEU A 41 -13.69 -9.46 7.28
N GLY A 42 -13.20 -8.23 7.19
CA GLY A 42 -12.16 -7.83 6.24
C GLY A 42 -10.76 -7.85 6.84
N GLU A 43 -9.80 -7.40 6.05
CA GLU A 43 -8.41 -7.29 6.47
C GLU A 43 -8.21 -6.14 7.46
N LYS A 44 -7.14 -6.24 8.26
CA LYS A 44 -6.75 -5.21 9.23
C LYS A 44 -6.24 -3.96 8.48
N ASN A 45 -6.72 -2.79 8.88
CA ASN A 45 -6.16 -1.51 8.45
C ASN A 45 -4.80 -1.24 9.12
N LEU A 46 -4.03 -0.33 8.53
CA LEU A 46 -2.80 0.16 9.13
C LEU A 46 -3.11 0.89 10.43
N GLU A 47 -2.32 0.64 11.46
CA GLU A 47 -2.49 1.31 12.76
C GLU A 47 -2.12 2.79 12.67
N THR A 48 -2.86 3.62 13.38
CA THR A 48 -2.55 5.04 13.53
C THR A 48 -2.20 5.35 14.97
N VAL A 49 -1.24 6.25 15.16
CA VAL A 49 -0.80 6.71 16.48
C VAL A 49 -0.83 8.23 16.48
N GLU A 50 -1.57 8.79 17.44
CA GLU A 50 -1.64 10.21 17.71
C GLU A 50 -0.91 10.49 19.02
N ILE A 51 -0.04 11.51 19.03
CA ILE A 51 0.77 11.88 20.18
C ILE A 51 0.70 13.38 20.35
N SER A 52 0.38 13.83 21.56
CA SER A 52 0.40 15.24 21.93
C SER A 52 1.40 15.47 23.07
N SER A 53 2.34 16.39 22.87
CA SER A 53 3.40 16.74 23.81
C SER A 53 3.93 18.14 23.47
N PHE A 54 5.05 18.51 24.06
CA PHE A 54 5.75 19.74 23.71
C PHE A 54 7.26 19.57 23.69
N PHE A 55 7.95 20.43 22.97
CA PHE A 55 9.40 20.56 22.99
C PHE A 55 9.76 21.72 23.91
N PRO A 56 10.54 21.46 24.99
CA PRO A 56 10.85 22.48 25.98
C PRO A 56 11.96 23.43 25.52
N ALA A 57 11.78 24.70 25.77
CA ALA A 57 12.79 25.74 25.58
C ALA A 57 13.79 25.80 26.73
N GLN A 58 13.47 25.17 27.86
CA GLN A 58 14.30 25.13 29.05
C GLN A 58 14.21 23.76 29.73
N TYR A 59 15.06 23.54 30.71
CA TYR A 59 15.05 22.30 31.48
C TYR A 59 13.94 22.32 32.53
N TYR A 60 13.13 21.25 32.54
CA TYR A 60 12.13 20.97 33.56
C TYR A 60 12.46 19.67 34.32
N ASN A 61 12.04 19.56 35.57
CA ASN A 61 12.30 18.37 36.39
C ASN A 61 11.69 17.10 35.88
N PHE A 62 10.67 17.18 35.04
CA PHE A 62 10.00 16.05 34.42
C PHE A 62 10.60 15.64 33.05
N CYS A 63 11.63 16.32 32.57
CA CYS A 63 12.33 15.93 31.36
C CYS A 63 13.00 14.57 31.54
N GLN A 64 12.90 13.72 30.51
CA GLN A 64 13.37 12.34 30.54
C GLN A 64 14.90 12.19 30.56
N TYR A 65 15.61 13.22 30.18
CA TYR A 65 17.07 13.26 30.14
C TYR A 65 17.56 14.71 30.11
N THR A 66 18.82 14.87 30.44
CA THR A 66 19.55 16.15 30.36
C THR A 66 20.34 16.23 29.05
N GLY A 67 20.71 17.43 28.64
CA GLY A 67 21.51 17.64 27.42
C GLY A 67 20.71 17.52 26.12
N PHE A 68 19.41 17.72 26.16
CA PHE A 68 18.60 17.90 24.97
C PHE A 68 18.79 19.33 24.41
N ASP A 69 18.46 19.51 23.14
CA ASP A 69 18.50 20.83 22.50
C ASP A 69 17.36 21.68 23.07
N THR A 70 17.73 22.81 23.65
CA THR A 70 16.76 23.79 24.21
C THR A 70 16.14 24.71 23.15
N ASN A 71 16.51 24.54 21.88
CA ASN A 71 15.80 25.16 20.77
C ASN A 71 14.70 24.23 20.26
N PRO A 72 13.43 24.43 20.61
CA PRO A 72 12.32 23.55 20.20
C PRO A 72 12.18 23.43 18.69
N TYR A 73 12.50 24.50 17.97
CA TYR A 73 12.38 24.53 16.51
C TYR A 73 13.36 23.58 15.79
N THR A 74 14.45 23.18 16.42
CA THR A 74 15.35 22.16 15.88
C THR A 74 14.61 20.83 15.68
N TYR A 75 13.76 20.44 16.64
CA TYR A 75 12.93 19.24 16.53
C TYR A 75 11.84 19.39 15.47
N VAL A 76 11.20 20.56 15.45
CA VAL A 76 10.17 20.89 14.45
C VAL A 76 10.74 20.79 13.04
N GLU A 77 11.89 21.40 12.78
CA GLU A 77 12.52 21.35 11.46
C GLU A 77 12.93 19.95 11.03
N LYS A 78 13.43 19.13 11.96
CA LYS A 78 13.73 17.72 11.68
C LYS A 78 12.49 16.94 11.26
N ILE A 79 11.39 17.07 11.99
CA ILE A 79 10.13 16.37 11.68
C ILE A 79 9.61 16.86 10.32
N LYS A 80 9.59 18.15 10.06
CA LYS A 80 9.18 18.73 8.76
C LYS A 80 10.09 18.26 7.62
N LYS A 81 11.38 18.14 7.86
CA LYS A 81 12.32 17.60 6.86
C LYS A 81 11.99 16.15 6.53
N TRP A 82 11.64 15.32 7.51
CA TRP A 82 11.26 13.92 7.29
C TRP A 82 9.92 13.82 6.57
N GLU A 83 8.93 14.63 6.94
CA GLU A 83 7.63 14.72 6.28
C GLU A 83 7.80 15.08 4.79
N ARG A 84 8.49 16.18 4.48
CA ARG A 84 8.75 16.64 3.10
C ARG A 84 9.56 15.63 2.30
N GLY A 85 10.55 15.00 2.93
CA GLY A 85 11.40 13.98 2.35
C GLY A 85 10.73 12.63 2.16
N LYS A 86 9.46 12.47 2.60
CA LYS A 86 8.72 11.20 2.60
C LYS A 86 9.52 10.08 3.30
N ILE A 87 10.23 10.47 4.36
CA ILE A 87 11.00 9.53 5.16
C ILE A 87 10.06 8.80 6.10
N THR A 88 10.25 7.50 6.22
CA THR A 88 9.45 6.63 7.09
C THR A 88 10.30 6.22 8.31
N PRO A 89 10.29 7.03 9.40
CA PRO A 89 11.03 6.69 10.60
C PRO A 89 10.40 5.50 11.32
N THR A 90 11.20 4.86 12.15
CA THR A 90 10.69 3.88 13.12
C THR A 90 10.26 4.61 14.37
N PHE A 91 9.00 4.50 14.73
CA PHE A 91 8.48 5.01 15.99
C PHE A 91 8.62 3.94 17.08
N ILE A 92 9.28 4.30 18.15
CA ILE A 92 9.58 3.40 19.27
C ILE A 92 9.01 4.01 20.55
N MET A 93 8.05 3.33 21.12
CA MET A 93 7.51 3.63 22.44
C MET A 93 7.65 2.39 23.31
N THR A 94 8.32 2.54 24.45
CA THR A 94 8.55 1.47 25.43
C THR A 94 7.92 1.85 26.76
N GLY A 95 7.36 0.89 27.46
CA GLY A 95 6.70 1.10 28.73
C GLY A 95 5.60 0.06 28.95
N LYS A 96 4.45 0.50 29.48
CA LYS A 96 3.26 -0.38 29.63
C LYS A 96 2.73 -0.85 28.27
N VAL A 97 2.86 0.00 27.25
CA VAL A 97 2.56 -0.31 25.85
C VAL A 97 3.87 -0.28 25.08
N ASN A 98 4.16 -1.37 24.36
CA ASN A 98 5.31 -1.44 23.49
C ASN A 98 4.85 -1.29 22.04
N PHE A 99 5.29 -0.21 21.41
CA PHE A 99 5.05 0.05 20.00
C PHE A 99 6.40 0.27 19.30
N ASN A 100 6.69 -0.55 18.31
CA ASN A 100 7.93 -0.46 17.53
C ASN A 100 7.60 -0.81 16.08
N LYS A 101 7.29 0.22 15.30
CA LYS A 101 6.89 0.07 13.89
C LYS A 101 7.46 1.18 13.04
N VAL A 102 7.65 0.86 11.76
CA VAL A 102 7.92 1.88 10.75
C VAL A 102 6.64 2.65 10.49
N VAL A 103 6.72 3.96 10.45
CA VAL A 103 5.56 4.85 10.32
C VAL A 103 5.78 5.92 9.26
N SER A 104 4.70 6.40 8.68
CA SER A 104 4.65 7.65 7.92
C SER A 104 4.12 8.77 8.81
N ILE A 105 4.57 9.99 8.56
CA ILE A 105 4.03 11.20 9.20
C ILE A 105 2.83 11.62 8.35
N GLU A 106 1.63 11.58 8.94
CA GLU A 106 0.39 11.97 8.25
C GLU A 106 0.08 13.46 8.45
N SER A 107 0.24 13.95 9.70
CA SER A 107 0.18 15.38 10.01
C SER A 107 1.07 15.71 11.19
N PHE A 108 1.57 16.92 11.19
CA PHE A 108 2.35 17.51 12.28
C PHE A 108 1.88 18.95 12.52
N GLU A 109 1.21 19.15 13.62
CA GLU A 109 0.73 20.45 14.08
C GLU A 109 1.62 20.90 15.24
N TYR A 110 2.00 22.17 15.28
CA TYR A 110 2.84 22.72 16.34
C TYR A 110 2.58 24.22 16.51
N GLY A 111 2.80 24.71 17.70
CA GLY A 111 2.63 26.12 18.03
C GLY A 111 3.10 26.43 19.42
N GLU A 112 3.29 27.73 19.73
CA GLU A 112 3.53 28.22 21.07
C GLU A 112 2.19 28.55 21.72
N GLU A 113 1.92 27.98 22.89
CA GLU A 113 0.65 28.19 23.60
C GLU A 113 0.78 29.32 24.64
N ASP A 114 2.02 29.62 25.07
CA ASP A 114 2.31 30.64 26.06
C ASP A 114 3.64 31.34 25.77
N SER A 115 4.03 32.26 26.64
CA SER A 115 5.29 33.03 26.51
C SER A 115 6.52 32.28 27.06
N SER A 116 6.44 31.01 27.37
CA SER A 116 7.58 30.21 27.90
C SER A 116 8.63 29.91 26.83
N GLY A 117 8.24 30.01 25.53
CA GLY A 117 9.04 29.59 24.39
C GLY A 117 8.96 28.11 24.12
N ASP A 118 8.19 27.36 24.89
CA ASP A 118 7.92 25.94 24.63
C ASP A 118 7.02 25.79 23.41
N VAL A 119 7.26 24.76 22.61
CA VAL A 119 6.47 24.50 21.41
C VAL A 119 5.64 23.24 21.63
N ALA A 120 4.34 23.42 21.83
CA ALA A 120 3.37 22.32 21.84
C ALA A 120 3.22 21.70 20.45
N PHE A 121 2.98 20.40 20.38
CA PHE A 121 2.76 19.72 19.11
C PHE A 121 1.79 18.54 19.22
N THR A 122 1.12 18.28 18.12
CA THR A 122 0.35 17.06 17.88
C THR A 122 0.90 16.37 16.62
N LEU A 123 1.27 15.11 16.76
CA LEU A 123 1.89 14.31 15.72
C LEU A 123 1.03 13.08 15.41
N ASN A 124 0.52 13.00 14.20
CA ASN A 124 -0.24 11.87 13.69
C ASN A 124 0.66 10.99 12.82
N LEU A 125 0.81 9.74 13.24
CA LEU A 125 1.63 8.73 12.59
C LEU A 125 0.74 7.58 12.11
N LYS A 126 1.10 6.99 10.99
CA LYS A 126 0.43 5.80 10.45
C LYS A 126 1.44 4.72 10.16
N GLU A 127 1.12 3.49 10.52
CA GLU A 127 1.94 2.32 10.20
C GLU A 127 2.27 2.29 8.71
N TYR A 128 3.53 2.09 8.37
CA TYR A 128 4.00 1.99 7.01
C TYR A 128 4.45 0.56 6.70
N VAL A 129 3.82 -0.05 5.71
CA VAL A 129 4.15 -1.40 5.24
C VAL A 129 4.56 -1.32 3.78
N THR A 130 5.77 -1.77 3.49
CA THR A 130 6.23 -1.86 2.09
C THR A 130 5.54 -3.01 1.39
N VAL A 131 4.70 -2.70 0.40
CA VAL A 131 4.07 -3.71 -0.44
C VAL A 131 5.04 -4.11 -1.55
N SER A 132 5.63 -5.29 -1.44
CA SER A 132 6.44 -5.88 -2.50
C SER A 132 5.58 -6.76 -3.40
N TYR A 133 5.42 -6.35 -4.65
CA TYR A 133 4.79 -7.21 -5.66
C TYR A 133 5.83 -8.19 -6.19
N SER A 134 5.72 -9.47 -5.83
CA SER A 134 6.50 -10.51 -6.48
C SER A 134 5.92 -10.74 -7.87
N THR A 135 6.60 -10.25 -8.91
CA THR A 135 6.32 -10.71 -10.27
C THR A 135 6.59 -12.23 -10.32
N PRO A 136 5.62 -13.05 -10.74
CA PRO A 136 5.86 -14.49 -10.82
C PRO A 136 7.02 -14.76 -11.79
N LYS A 137 8.14 -15.24 -11.26
CA LYS A 137 9.28 -15.69 -12.09
C LYS A 137 8.78 -16.81 -13.00
N LYS A 138 8.84 -16.60 -14.33
CA LYS A 138 8.59 -17.66 -15.32
C LYS A 138 9.60 -18.77 -15.06
N LYS A 139 9.17 -19.90 -14.51
CA LYS A 139 9.99 -21.10 -14.44
C LYS A 139 10.14 -21.62 -15.87
N THR A 140 11.31 -21.42 -16.46
CA THR A 140 11.75 -22.11 -17.68
C THR A 140 12.14 -23.52 -17.29
N SER A 141 11.25 -24.47 -17.41
CA SER A 141 11.61 -25.89 -17.45
C SER A 141 11.62 -26.32 -18.92
N ASN A 142 12.80 -26.66 -19.40
CA ASN A 142 13.07 -27.42 -20.63
C ASN A 142 12.08 -27.16 -21.79
N GLY A 143 12.28 -26.06 -22.51
CA GLY A 143 11.83 -25.94 -23.91
C GLY A 143 10.33 -25.86 -24.21
N LYS A 144 9.41 -26.00 -23.24
CA LYS A 144 7.97 -25.85 -23.45
C LYS A 144 7.41 -24.67 -22.64
N LYS A 145 7.03 -23.58 -23.34
CA LYS A 145 6.28 -22.46 -22.75
C LYS A 145 4.92 -22.92 -22.25
N VAL A 146 4.80 -23.14 -20.96
CA VAL A 146 3.49 -23.30 -20.30
C VAL A 146 3.05 -21.93 -19.79
N THR A 147 2.20 -21.27 -20.54
CA THR A 147 1.49 -20.07 -20.09
C THR A 147 0.36 -20.49 -19.17
N LYS A 148 0.52 -20.34 -17.85
CA LYS A 148 -0.62 -20.38 -16.92
C LYS A 148 -1.45 -19.11 -17.14
N LYS A 149 -2.64 -19.26 -17.72
CA LYS A 149 -3.67 -18.21 -17.79
C LYS A 149 -4.13 -17.84 -16.40
N SER A 150 -3.93 -16.57 -16.00
CA SER A 150 -4.72 -15.98 -14.93
C SER A 150 -6.17 -15.89 -15.42
N SER A 151 -7.10 -16.41 -14.64
CA SER A 151 -8.52 -16.41 -14.96
C SER A 151 -9.17 -15.05 -14.71
N SER A 152 -8.89 -14.07 -15.56
CA SER A 152 -9.84 -13.00 -15.80
C SER A 152 -10.62 -13.40 -17.06
N LYS A 153 -11.90 -13.72 -16.89
CA LYS A 153 -12.84 -14.03 -17.94
C LYS A 153 -13.07 -12.83 -18.86
N LYS A 154 -12.08 -12.52 -19.70
CA LYS A 154 -12.23 -11.56 -20.78
C LYS A 154 -12.85 -12.33 -21.94
N ARG A 155 -14.12 -12.02 -22.25
CA ARG A 155 -14.87 -12.52 -23.40
C ARG A 155 -14.00 -12.33 -24.65
N SER A 156 -13.41 -13.40 -25.18
CA SER A 156 -12.56 -13.34 -26.36
C SER A 156 -13.42 -13.06 -27.58
N THR A 157 -13.34 -11.87 -28.10
CA THR A 157 -13.69 -11.60 -29.50
C THR A 157 -12.70 -12.39 -30.34
N LYS A 158 -13.21 -13.46 -30.98
CA LYS A 158 -12.49 -14.28 -31.91
C LYS A 158 -12.11 -13.42 -33.11
N SER A 159 -10.88 -12.95 -33.18
CA SER A 159 -10.32 -12.35 -34.37
C SER A 159 -10.27 -13.45 -35.46
N THR A 160 -11.17 -13.41 -36.39
CA THR A 160 -11.16 -14.24 -37.60
C THR A 160 -9.98 -13.76 -38.45
N LYS A 161 -8.86 -14.49 -38.43
CA LYS A 161 -7.79 -14.31 -39.41
C LYS A 161 -8.34 -14.64 -40.78
N THR A 162 -8.62 -13.64 -41.58
CA THR A 162 -8.98 -13.79 -42.98
C THR A 162 -7.76 -14.28 -43.75
N THR A 163 -7.76 -15.53 -44.17
CA THR A 163 -6.71 -16.11 -45.00
C THR A 163 -7.12 -15.96 -46.47
N LYS A 164 -6.44 -15.12 -47.21
CA LYS A 164 -6.62 -14.98 -48.66
C LYS A 164 -6.11 -16.27 -49.36
N TYR A 165 -6.88 -16.80 -50.28
CA TYR A 165 -6.50 -17.96 -51.12
C TYR A 165 -6.73 -17.64 -52.59
N THR A 166 -5.70 -17.81 -53.42
CA THR A 166 -5.83 -17.62 -54.85
C THR A 166 -6.27 -18.92 -55.49
N ILE A 167 -7.41 -18.88 -56.14
CA ILE A 167 -8.04 -20.06 -56.82
C ILE A 167 -7.20 -20.45 -58.02
N LYS A 168 -6.92 -21.72 -58.21
CA LYS A 168 -6.20 -22.32 -59.35
C LYS A 168 -7.16 -23.15 -60.21
N LYS A 169 -6.83 -23.28 -61.51
CA LYS A 169 -7.61 -24.12 -62.41
C LYS A 169 -7.70 -25.56 -61.87
N GLY A 170 -8.95 -26.05 -61.71
CA GLY A 170 -9.20 -27.37 -61.12
C GLY A 170 -9.52 -27.40 -59.62
N ASP A 171 -9.54 -26.19 -58.97
CA ASP A 171 -10.00 -26.06 -57.56
C ASP A 171 -11.53 -26.12 -57.49
N THR A 172 -12.02 -26.81 -56.48
CA THR A 172 -13.42 -26.82 -56.10
C THR A 172 -13.56 -26.32 -54.68
N LEU A 173 -14.66 -25.61 -54.35
CA LEU A 173 -14.93 -25.11 -53.00
C LEU A 173 -14.78 -26.20 -51.93
N TRP A 174 -15.08 -27.44 -52.30
CA TRP A 174 -14.97 -28.61 -51.45
C TRP A 174 -13.51 -28.95 -51.11
N LYS A 175 -12.63 -28.92 -52.13
CA LYS A 175 -11.19 -29.15 -51.97
C LYS A 175 -10.53 -28.01 -51.18
N ILE A 176 -10.92 -26.76 -51.45
CA ILE A 176 -10.43 -25.57 -50.74
C ILE A 176 -10.85 -25.63 -49.27
N ALA A 177 -12.11 -25.96 -48.96
CA ALA A 177 -12.62 -26.14 -47.61
C ALA A 177 -11.84 -27.20 -46.85
N LYS A 178 -11.60 -28.36 -47.45
CA LYS A 178 -10.81 -29.44 -46.84
C LYS A 178 -9.38 -29.01 -46.56
N LYS A 179 -8.72 -28.27 -47.47
CA LYS A 179 -7.34 -27.80 -47.36
C LYS A 179 -7.18 -26.70 -46.29
N LYS A 180 -8.16 -25.78 -46.11
CA LYS A 180 -8.08 -24.65 -45.21
C LYS A 180 -8.71 -24.89 -43.86
N THR A 181 -9.72 -25.72 -43.75
CA THR A 181 -10.48 -25.93 -42.48
C THR A 181 -10.42 -27.37 -41.98
N GLY A 182 -9.77 -28.30 -42.71
CA GLY A 182 -9.68 -29.72 -42.37
C GLY A 182 -10.95 -30.51 -42.65
N LYS A 183 -12.09 -29.85 -42.94
CA LYS A 183 -13.37 -30.50 -43.20
C LYS A 183 -14.01 -29.93 -44.48
N SER A 184 -14.30 -30.83 -45.43
CA SER A 184 -14.94 -30.48 -46.70
C SER A 184 -16.35 -29.92 -46.53
N SER A 185 -17.10 -30.34 -45.53
CA SER A 185 -18.45 -29.82 -45.22
C SER A 185 -18.49 -28.30 -44.86
N ASN A 186 -17.34 -27.70 -44.59
CA ASN A 186 -17.24 -26.24 -44.31
C ASN A 186 -17.28 -25.35 -45.55
N TRP A 187 -17.47 -25.93 -46.78
CA TRP A 187 -17.55 -25.15 -48.03
C TRP A 187 -18.63 -24.09 -48.01
N LYS A 188 -19.77 -24.32 -47.33
CA LYS A 188 -20.86 -23.37 -47.13
C LYS A 188 -20.44 -22.09 -46.38
N LYS A 189 -19.40 -22.18 -45.53
CA LYS A 189 -18.85 -21.03 -44.77
C LYS A 189 -17.87 -20.20 -45.61
N ILE A 190 -17.40 -20.74 -46.72
CA ILE A 190 -16.47 -20.03 -47.65
C ILE A 190 -17.25 -19.32 -48.74
N TYR A 191 -18.48 -19.78 -49.03
CA TYR A 191 -19.35 -19.24 -50.07
C TYR A 191 -20.21 -18.03 -49.62
N LYS A 192 -20.20 -17.67 -48.30
CA LYS A 192 -20.96 -16.52 -47.79
C LYS A 192 -20.20 -15.20 -47.95
#